data_78bb3053f1f535b9dbf01c390c4af2e9
#
_entry.id   78bb3053f1f535b9dbf01c390c4af2e9
#
_cell.length_a   1.000
_cell.length_b   1.000
_cell.length_c   1.000
_cell.angle_alpha   90.00
_cell.angle_beta   90.00
_cell.angle_gamma   90.00
#
_symmetry.space_group_name_H-M   'P 1'
#
loop_
_entity.id
_entity.type
_entity.pdbx_description
1 polymer ?
#
loop_
_entity_poly.entity_id
_entity_poly.type
_entity_poly.pdbx_seq_one_letter_code
_entity_poly.pdbx_strand_id
1 'polypeptide(L)'
;MAPIEGPEDEKSQLDRPQEDPEQTIPAEEQESFSWMKDCLAWGTRVQPGKHGMTMRAINVGLYGEIPEESRDMSRRPRGAFAIPGVPATDLYDINRKEELWSDNAVDLYEEAIQRRWAAHIDIPWDDLEPLPGEAELAMRQLCTELAQQASTETDVIGQWLHRMNYAYHEVKNFLATELFDTGRHYSAFRRRALANGGTLGLESPGQMNRRLLESRAGWTETTLYLYIIRGTLTLLIYRYGEAYARNWTDKTLFGRCMEDKARHMAYRMAHLKYAIEQRGPDFALGLQRLMGGVEQDLASEMKDPVLWEALAIIFGGGISNIVAGMEIVKGLQQQYIEQYLARMKWIGVGKTQGNLNQDLAAYLRLTETSQAAT
;
A
#
# COMPACT_ATOMS: atom_id res chain seq x y z
N MET A 1 -3.74 27.63 -33.52
CA MET A 1 -3.81 27.64 -32.06
C MET A 1 -2.52 28.30 -31.57
N ALA A 2 -2.63 29.47 -30.98
CA ALA A 2 -1.49 30.23 -30.48
C ALA A 2 -1.11 29.70 -29.11
N PRO A 3 0.18 29.71 -28.71
CA PRO A 3 0.62 29.29 -27.40
C PRO A 3 0.15 30.29 -26.35
N ILE A 4 -0.37 29.79 -25.25
CA ILE A 4 -0.72 30.58 -24.06
C ILE A 4 0.60 30.94 -23.38
N GLU A 5 0.95 32.20 -23.43
CA GLU A 5 2.03 32.77 -22.62
C GLU A 5 1.63 32.71 -21.15
N GLY A 6 2.42 32.00 -20.35
CA GLY A 6 2.29 31.98 -18.89
C GLY A 6 2.69 33.34 -18.32
N PRO A 7 2.17 33.73 -17.14
CA PRO A 7 2.51 34.98 -16.51
C PRO A 7 4.00 35.02 -16.16
N GLU A 8 4.65 36.08 -16.57
CA GLU A 8 6.03 36.42 -16.22
C GLU A 8 6.19 36.44 -14.67
N ASP A 9 7.25 35.84 -14.21
CA ASP A 9 7.73 35.87 -12.83
C ASP A 9 8.01 37.34 -12.40
N GLU A 10 7.02 38.01 -11.86
CA GLU A 10 7.26 39.11 -10.93
C GLU A 10 7.81 38.49 -9.64
N LYS A 11 9.12 38.34 -9.60
CA LYS A 11 9.84 38.21 -8.36
C LYS A 11 9.62 39.48 -7.56
N SER A 12 8.57 39.47 -6.72
CA SER A 12 8.45 40.44 -5.65
C SER A 12 9.71 40.29 -4.80
N GLN A 13 10.58 41.29 -4.88
CA GLN A 13 11.60 41.51 -3.85
C GLN A 13 10.81 41.75 -2.54
N LEU A 14 10.56 40.67 -1.82
CA LEU A 14 10.23 40.75 -0.41
C LEU A 14 11.45 41.44 0.21
N ASP A 15 11.32 42.72 0.54
CA ASP A 15 12.23 43.45 1.38
C ASP A 15 12.52 42.56 2.61
N ARG A 16 13.77 42.08 2.69
CA ARG A 16 14.26 41.48 3.90
C ARG A 16 14.12 42.55 4.94
N PRO A 17 13.46 42.29 6.09
CA PRO A 17 13.51 43.22 7.20
C PRO A 17 14.99 43.50 7.48
N GLN A 18 15.38 44.76 7.43
CA GLN A 18 16.67 45.18 7.95
C GLN A 18 16.78 44.61 9.34
N GLU A 19 17.86 43.90 9.64
CA GLU A 19 18.20 43.45 10.98
C GLU A 19 18.29 44.69 11.84
N ASP A 20 17.23 44.98 12.61
CA ASP A 20 17.28 45.93 13.66
C ASP A 20 18.36 45.50 14.67
N PRO A 21 19.25 46.40 15.10
CA PRO A 21 20.28 46.04 16.04
C PRO A 21 19.64 45.50 17.31
N GLU A 22 20.07 44.29 17.72
CA GLU A 22 19.76 43.56 18.94
C GLU A 22 18.91 44.36 19.94
N GLN A 23 17.60 44.23 19.86
CA GLN A 23 16.74 44.52 21.01
C GLN A 23 17.00 43.42 22.03
N THR A 24 17.97 43.63 22.88
CA THR A 24 18.22 42.82 24.08
C THR A 24 16.95 42.91 24.93
N ILE A 25 16.11 41.89 24.91
CA ILE A 25 14.96 41.75 25.81
C ILE A 25 15.52 41.85 27.27
N PRO A 26 15.03 42.78 28.08
CA PRO A 26 15.49 42.91 29.46
C PRO A 26 15.38 41.58 30.21
N ALA A 27 16.35 41.25 31.06
CA ALA A 27 16.39 39.98 31.79
C ALA A 27 15.11 39.71 32.62
N GLU A 28 14.41 40.73 33.03
CA GLU A 28 13.15 40.67 33.79
C GLU A 28 11.96 40.18 32.91
N GLU A 29 11.94 40.45 31.59
CA GLU A 29 10.91 39.91 30.65
C GLU A 29 11.15 38.45 30.31
N GLN A 30 12.39 37.95 30.37
CA GLN A 30 12.70 36.55 30.16
C GLN A 30 12.14 35.62 31.25
N GLU A 31 11.90 36.14 32.46
CA GLU A 31 11.30 35.34 33.55
C GLU A 31 9.80 35.06 33.36
N SER A 32 9.11 35.80 32.49
CA SER A 32 7.68 35.60 32.22
C SER A 32 7.34 34.31 31.45
N PHE A 33 8.32 33.70 30.79
CA PHE A 33 8.15 32.48 30.00
C PHE A 33 8.73 31.24 30.70
N SER A 34 8.13 30.88 31.83
CA SER A 34 8.62 29.78 32.68
C SER A 34 8.77 28.45 31.97
N TRP A 35 7.90 28.18 30.97
CA TRP A 35 7.96 26.96 30.18
C TRP A 35 9.26 26.80 29.36
N MET A 36 9.94 27.91 29.04
CA MET A 36 11.22 27.87 28.32
C MET A 36 12.35 27.26 29.16
N LYS A 37 12.22 27.29 30.50
CA LYS A 37 13.21 26.71 31.43
C LYS A 37 13.20 25.17 31.32
N ASP A 38 12.07 24.59 30.94
CA ASP A 38 11.89 23.16 30.81
C ASP A 38 12.22 22.62 29.38
N CYS A 39 12.52 23.53 28.44
CA CYS A 39 12.91 23.16 27.10
C CYS A 39 14.42 22.94 27.02
N LEU A 40 14.84 21.85 26.35
CA LEU A 40 16.23 21.68 25.94
C LEU A 40 16.61 22.86 25.04
N ALA A 41 17.70 23.56 25.42
CA ALA A 41 18.06 24.84 24.83
C ALA A 41 18.22 24.77 23.29
N TRP A 42 18.89 23.76 22.78
CA TRP A 42 19.17 23.69 21.37
C TRP A 42 19.33 22.20 20.90
N GLY A 43 18.68 21.86 19.79
CA GLY A 43 18.89 20.59 19.13
C GLY A 43 19.88 20.69 17.96
N THR A 44 20.00 19.66 17.18
CA THR A 44 20.78 19.66 15.93
C THR A 44 20.06 20.51 14.89
N ARG A 45 20.76 21.51 14.32
CA ARG A 45 20.21 22.32 13.23
C ARG A 45 20.03 21.48 11.97
N VAL A 46 18.80 21.40 11.49
CA VAL A 46 18.45 20.71 10.25
C VAL A 46 18.74 21.62 9.06
N GLN A 47 19.26 21.02 7.96
CA GLN A 47 19.45 21.69 6.70
C GLN A 47 18.56 21.04 5.63
N PRO A 48 17.84 21.80 4.78
CA PRO A 48 17.12 21.26 3.66
C PRO A 48 18.10 20.58 2.67
N GLY A 49 17.76 19.37 2.23
CA GLY A 49 18.48 18.68 1.15
C GLY A 49 18.00 19.10 -0.24
N LYS A 50 18.46 18.40 -1.27
CA LYS A 50 18.05 18.60 -2.67
C LYS A 50 16.53 18.52 -2.88
N HIS A 51 15.86 17.70 -2.06
CA HIS A 51 14.42 17.48 -2.11
C HIS A 51 13.66 18.24 -1.00
N GLY A 52 14.24 19.31 -0.45
CA GLY A 52 13.65 20.11 0.61
C GLY A 52 13.88 19.51 2.00
N MET A 53 12.97 19.84 2.92
CA MET A 53 12.98 19.39 4.32
C MET A 53 12.25 18.07 4.47
N THR A 54 12.83 17.00 3.94
CA THR A 54 12.25 15.65 4.00
C THR A 54 12.24 15.12 5.43
N MET A 55 11.41 14.12 5.70
CA MET A 55 11.37 13.43 6.99
C MET A 55 12.77 12.88 7.38
N ARG A 56 13.52 12.36 6.40
CA ARG A 56 14.91 11.93 6.63
C ARG A 56 15.83 13.10 7.03
N ALA A 57 15.61 14.29 6.48
CA ALA A 57 16.40 15.47 6.83
C ALA A 57 16.15 15.95 8.25
N ILE A 58 14.92 15.80 8.78
CA ILE A 58 14.56 16.22 10.14
C ILE A 58 14.87 15.18 11.22
N ASN A 59 15.08 13.92 10.83
CA ASN A 59 15.41 12.83 11.75
C ASN A 59 16.93 12.82 12.06
N VAL A 60 17.37 13.80 12.83
CA VAL A 60 18.76 13.98 13.22
C VAL A 60 18.91 14.14 14.74
N GLY A 61 20.10 13.89 15.26
CA GLY A 61 20.36 13.91 16.70
C GLY A 61 19.48 12.88 17.42
N LEU A 62 18.86 13.30 18.52
CA LEU A 62 17.97 12.45 19.33
C LEU A 62 16.77 11.90 18.55
N TYR A 63 16.38 12.55 17.45
CA TYR A 63 15.25 12.11 16.62
C TYR A 63 15.68 11.17 15.48
N GLY A 64 17.00 11.01 15.24
CA GLY A 64 17.54 10.12 14.24
C GLY A 64 17.67 8.67 14.70
N GLU A 65 17.58 8.42 15.99
CA GLU A 65 17.69 7.09 16.58
C GLU A 65 16.29 6.46 16.71
N ILE A 66 16.07 5.39 15.98
CA ILE A 66 14.85 4.60 16.07
C ILE A 66 15.07 3.49 17.10
N PRO A 67 14.35 3.50 18.25
CA PRO A 67 14.57 2.52 19.30
C PRO A 67 14.15 1.12 18.90
N GLU A 68 14.90 0.11 19.34
CA GLU A 68 14.56 -1.30 19.10
C GLU A 68 13.28 -1.73 19.84
N GLU A 69 13.08 -1.19 21.05
CA GLU A 69 11.82 -1.32 21.80
C GLU A 69 11.47 0.04 22.42
N SER A 70 10.24 0.48 22.26
CA SER A 70 9.77 1.71 22.86
C SER A 70 8.53 1.47 23.71
N ARG A 71 8.70 1.70 25.01
CA ARG A 71 7.61 1.80 25.99
C ARG A 71 7.43 3.23 26.48
N ASP A 72 8.23 4.15 25.93
CA ASP A 72 8.20 5.56 26.31
C ASP A 72 6.91 6.22 25.80
N MET A 73 6.27 6.92 26.71
CA MET A 73 5.04 7.66 26.48
C MET A 73 5.27 9.10 26.01
N SER A 74 6.53 9.57 26.03
CA SER A 74 6.89 10.97 25.75
C SER A 74 6.53 11.44 24.34
N ARG A 75 6.43 10.51 23.38
CA ARG A 75 6.07 10.79 21.98
C ARG A 75 4.57 10.67 21.69
N ARG A 76 3.76 10.43 22.71
CA ARG A 76 2.30 10.37 22.54
C ARG A 76 1.73 11.77 22.26
N PRO A 77 0.59 11.83 21.58
CA PRO A 77 -0.13 13.09 21.43
C PRO A 77 -0.43 13.72 22.78
N ARG A 78 -0.41 15.05 22.83
CA ARG A 78 -0.76 15.79 24.03
C ARG A 78 -2.15 15.36 24.54
N GLY A 79 -2.24 15.02 25.83
CA GLY A 79 -3.47 14.54 26.46
C GLY A 79 -3.71 13.02 26.38
N ALA A 80 -2.88 12.27 25.66
CA ALA A 80 -2.98 10.80 25.58
C ALA A 80 -2.19 10.07 26.70
N PHE A 81 -1.72 10.78 27.70
CA PHE A 81 -1.04 10.17 28.86
C PHE A 81 -2.04 9.58 29.85
N ALA A 82 -1.63 8.49 30.49
CA ALA A 82 -2.41 7.91 31.58
C ALA A 82 -2.54 8.93 32.72
N ILE A 83 -3.77 9.13 33.18
CA ILE A 83 -4.07 9.95 34.36
C ILE A 83 -4.30 9.00 35.52
N PRO A 84 -3.68 9.18 36.69
CA PRO A 84 -3.90 8.34 37.84
C PRO A 84 -5.39 8.22 38.19
N GLY A 85 -5.88 6.98 38.31
CA GLY A 85 -7.30 6.67 38.61
C GLY A 85 -8.24 6.66 37.39
N VAL A 86 -7.73 6.95 36.17
CA VAL A 86 -8.51 6.85 34.94
C VAL A 86 -7.98 5.68 34.11
N PRO A 87 -8.84 4.86 33.48
CA PRO A 87 -8.39 3.80 32.58
C PRO A 87 -7.52 4.37 31.47
N ALA A 88 -6.49 3.61 31.04
CA ALA A 88 -5.66 3.99 29.92
C ALA A 88 -6.52 4.11 28.65
N THR A 89 -6.32 5.18 27.89
CA THR A 89 -7.10 5.47 26.68
C THR A 89 -6.60 4.68 25.47
N ASP A 90 -5.36 4.20 25.51
CA ASP A 90 -4.74 3.48 24.41
C ASP A 90 -3.69 2.50 24.94
N LEU A 91 -3.60 1.39 24.28
CA LEU A 91 -2.54 0.42 24.46
C LEU A 91 -1.91 0.19 23.10
N TYR A 92 -0.64 0.53 22.94
CA TYR A 92 0.10 0.13 21.75
C TYR A 92 0.42 -1.37 21.87
N ASP A 93 0.04 -2.12 20.83
CA ASP A 93 0.39 -3.54 20.76
C ASP A 93 1.73 -3.75 20.08
N ILE A 94 2.11 -2.81 19.18
CA ILE A 94 3.35 -2.85 18.43
C ILE A 94 4.33 -1.84 19.05
N ASN A 95 5.28 -2.35 19.82
CA ASN A 95 6.26 -1.57 20.56
C ASN A 95 7.70 -1.90 20.19
N ARG A 96 7.91 -2.90 19.32
CA ARG A 96 9.22 -3.35 18.90
C ARG A 96 9.42 -3.04 17.42
N LYS A 97 10.61 -2.54 17.10
CA LYS A 97 11.00 -2.14 15.75
C LYS A 97 10.85 -3.30 14.75
N GLU A 98 11.24 -4.50 15.13
CA GLU A 98 11.15 -5.69 14.29
C GLU A 98 9.72 -6.05 13.84
N GLU A 99 8.70 -5.52 14.53
CA GLU A 99 7.30 -5.84 14.24
C GLU A 99 6.69 -4.99 13.12
N LEU A 100 7.35 -3.88 12.73
CA LEU A 100 6.78 -2.96 11.73
C LEU A 100 7.82 -2.23 10.86
N TRP A 101 9.10 -2.24 11.24
CA TRP A 101 10.10 -1.37 10.62
C TRP A 101 10.46 -1.78 9.18
N SER A 102 10.81 -0.75 8.41
CA SER A 102 11.41 -0.85 7.10
C SER A 102 12.20 0.42 6.82
N ASP A 103 13.46 0.29 6.40
CA ASP A 103 14.36 1.43 6.17
C ASP A 103 13.93 2.33 5.02
N ASN A 104 13.08 1.83 4.12
CA ASN A 104 12.57 2.59 2.98
C ASN A 104 11.27 3.36 3.28
N ALA A 105 10.68 3.21 4.47
CA ALA A 105 9.38 3.81 4.80
C ALA A 105 9.38 5.34 4.62
N VAL A 106 10.46 6.00 5.04
CA VAL A 106 10.63 7.46 4.92
C VAL A 106 10.63 7.92 3.47
N ASP A 107 11.41 7.24 2.63
CA ASP A 107 11.54 7.62 1.21
C ASP A 107 10.25 7.33 0.44
N LEU A 108 9.58 6.22 0.77
CA LEU A 108 8.27 5.87 0.17
C LEU A 108 7.17 6.84 0.60
N TYR A 109 7.23 7.38 1.83
CA TYR A 109 6.32 8.43 2.27
C TYR A 109 6.45 9.68 1.39
N GLU A 110 7.67 10.18 1.21
CA GLU A 110 7.94 11.36 0.38
C GLU A 110 7.52 11.11 -1.09
N GLU A 111 7.80 9.93 -1.62
CA GLU A 111 7.35 9.55 -2.96
C GLU A 111 5.82 9.56 -3.07
N ALA A 112 5.10 9.01 -2.09
CA ALA A 112 3.65 8.98 -2.09
C ALA A 112 3.05 10.40 -2.10
N ILE A 113 3.63 11.33 -1.33
CA ILE A 113 3.20 12.74 -1.32
C ILE A 113 3.42 13.41 -2.68
N GLN A 114 4.56 13.14 -3.34
CA GLN A 114 4.89 13.74 -4.63
C GLN A 114 4.06 13.18 -5.79
N ARG A 115 3.69 11.89 -5.73
CA ARG A 115 2.96 11.18 -6.80
C ARG A 115 1.45 11.05 -6.55
N ARG A 116 0.91 11.82 -5.62
CA ARG A 116 -0.53 11.80 -5.35
C ARG A 116 -1.34 12.22 -6.59
N TRP A 117 -2.50 11.61 -6.74
CA TRP A 117 -3.45 11.90 -7.82
C TRP A 117 -4.88 11.92 -7.27
N ALA A 118 -5.81 12.53 -7.98
CA ALA A 118 -7.21 12.66 -7.59
C ALA A 118 -8.10 11.84 -8.52
N ALA A 119 -8.82 10.86 -7.97
CA ALA A 119 -9.62 9.90 -8.74
C ALA A 119 -10.69 10.54 -9.63
N HIS A 120 -11.16 11.76 -9.32
CA HIS A 120 -12.22 12.43 -10.05
C HIS A 120 -11.72 13.43 -11.12
N ILE A 121 -10.41 13.75 -11.12
CA ILE A 121 -9.81 14.73 -12.05
C ILE A 121 -8.72 14.09 -12.91
N ASP A 122 -7.81 13.31 -12.29
CA ASP A 122 -6.60 12.82 -12.95
C ASP A 122 -6.84 11.53 -13.75
N ILE A 123 -8.03 10.96 -13.65
CA ILE A 123 -8.50 9.91 -14.55
C ILE A 123 -9.37 10.58 -15.62
N PRO A 124 -9.08 10.39 -16.92
CA PRO A 124 -9.79 11.09 -18.01
C PRO A 124 -11.17 10.47 -18.25
N TRP A 125 -12.13 10.78 -17.35
CA TRP A 125 -13.49 10.23 -17.40
C TRP A 125 -14.28 10.68 -18.61
N ASP A 126 -13.97 11.86 -19.16
CA ASP A 126 -14.61 12.40 -20.36
C ASP A 126 -14.24 11.60 -21.63
N ASP A 127 -13.12 10.87 -21.58
CA ASP A 127 -12.65 9.99 -22.67
C ASP A 127 -13.12 8.54 -22.50
N LEU A 128 -13.97 8.25 -21.49
CA LEU A 128 -14.44 6.92 -21.22
C LEU A 128 -15.53 6.49 -22.23
N GLU A 129 -15.13 5.64 -23.17
CA GLU A 129 -16.06 4.98 -24.06
C GLU A 129 -16.50 3.63 -23.47
N PRO A 130 -17.79 3.25 -23.55
CA PRO A 130 -18.25 1.94 -23.16
C PRO A 130 -17.53 0.83 -23.97
N LEU A 131 -17.12 -0.22 -23.29
CA LEU A 131 -16.62 -1.41 -23.96
C LEU A 131 -17.77 -2.14 -24.67
N PRO A 132 -17.49 -2.90 -25.74
CA PRO A 132 -18.53 -3.65 -26.45
C PRO A 132 -19.20 -4.68 -25.56
N GLY A 133 -20.54 -4.67 -25.51
CA GLY A 133 -21.39 -5.73 -24.94
C GLY A 133 -20.95 -6.29 -23.60
N GLU A 134 -20.64 -7.55 -23.57
CA GLU A 134 -20.28 -8.30 -22.35
C GLU A 134 -18.92 -7.87 -21.76
N ALA A 135 -18.06 -7.24 -22.54
CA ALA A 135 -16.78 -6.72 -22.02
C ALA A 135 -17.00 -5.59 -21.02
N GLU A 136 -18.04 -4.76 -21.21
CA GLU A 136 -18.41 -3.73 -20.22
C GLU A 136 -18.97 -4.35 -18.93
N LEU A 137 -19.77 -5.42 -19.05
CA LEU A 137 -20.25 -6.18 -17.88
C LEU A 137 -19.09 -6.81 -17.12
N ALA A 138 -18.13 -7.39 -17.82
CA ALA A 138 -16.93 -7.99 -17.24
C ALA A 138 -16.05 -6.93 -16.56
N MET A 139 -15.88 -5.74 -17.16
CA MET A 139 -15.14 -4.63 -16.56
C MET A 139 -15.83 -4.11 -15.30
N ARG A 140 -17.15 -4.01 -15.31
CA ARG A 140 -17.95 -3.66 -14.13
C ARG A 140 -17.74 -4.66 -13.00
N GLN A 141 -17.73 -5.97 -13.31
CA GLN A 141 -17.50 -7.04 -12.34
C GLN A 141 -16.08 -6.94 -11.76
N LEU A 142 -15.06 -6.80 -12.61
CA LEU A 142 -13.67 -6.64 -12.17
C LEU A 142 -13.50 -5.41 -11.26
N CYS A 143 -14.05 -4.26 -11.67
CA CYS A 143 -13.94 -3.03 -10.89
C CYS A 143 -14.71 -3.11 -9.56
N THR A 144 -15.81 -3.87 -9.50
CA THR A 144 -16.52 -4.15 -8.23
C THR A 144 -15.65 -4.95 -7.29
N GLU A 145 -15.04 -6.01 -7.77
CA GLU A 145 -14.13 -6.86 -6.99
C GLU A 145 -12.92 -6.05 -6.47
N LEU A 146 -12.28 -5.27 -7.34
CA LEU A 146 -11.13 -4.43 -6.95
C LEU A 146 -11.51 -3.33 -5.95
N ALA A 147 -12.72 -2.77 -6.03
CA ALA A 147 -13.22 -1.84 -5.05
C ALA A 147 -13.42 -2.51 -3.67
N GLN A 148 -14.01 -3.70 -3.62
CA GLN A 148 -14.18 -4.46 -2.38
C GLN A 148 -12.83 -4.84 -1.74
N GLN A 149 -11.87 -5.27 -2.56
CA GLN A 149 -10.52 -5.55 -2.09
C GLN A 149 -9.83 -4.32 -1.50
N ALA A 150 -9.96 -3.16 -2.15
CA ALA A 150 -9.40 -1.91 -1.65
C ALA A 150 -10.06 -1.46 -0.33
N SER A 151 -11.38 -1.63 -0.19
CA SER A 151 -12.10 -1.37 1.07
C SER A 151 -11.58 -2.26 2.21
N THR A 152 -11.48 -3.56 1.98
CA THR A 152 -10.92 -4.50 2.96
C THR A 152 -9.49 -4.11 3.38
N GLU A 153 -8.66 -3.72 2.42
CA GLU A 153 -7.29 -3.28 2.69
C GLU A 153 -7.25 -2.01 3.55
N THR A 154 -8.14 -1.06 3.26
CA THR A 154 -8.32 0.16 4.06
C THR A 154 -8.65 -0.16 5.52
N ASP A 155 -9.61 -1.06 5.74
CA ASP A 155 -10.02 -1.48 7.08
C ASP A 155 -8.87 -2.19 7.84
N VAL A 156 -8.16 -3.07 7.16
CA VAL A 156 -7.01 -3.78 7.76
C VAL A 156 -5.90 -2.81 8.17
N ILE A 157 -5.51 -1.87 7.31
CA ILE A 157 -4.47 -0.89 7.63
C ILE A 157 -4.95 0.02 8.78
N GLY A 158 -6.19 0.51 8.72
CA GLY A 158 -6.79 1.35 9.75
C GLY A 158 -6.81 0.68 11.11
N GLN A 159 -7.15 -0.62 11.16
CA GLN A 159 -7.17 -1.41 12.40
C GLN A 159 -5.79 -1.48 13.07
N TRP A 160 -4.69 -1.48 12.32
CA TRP A 160 -3.34 -1.60 12.86
C TRP A 160 -2.67 -0.26 13.15
N LEU A 161 -3.00 0.79 12.41
CA LEU A 161 -2.30 2.07 12.46
C LEU A 161 -2.29 2.71 13.86
N HIS A 162 -3.41 2.66 14.59
CA HIS A 162 -3.50 3.21 15.94
C HIS A 162 -2.80 2.36 17.01
N ARG A 163 -2.56 1.08 16.72
CA ARG A 163 -1.92 0.12 17.62
C ARG A 163 -0.39 0.20 17.59
N MET A 164 0.18 0.95 16.64
CA MET A 164 1.61 1.14 16.48
C MET A 164 2.11 2.29 17.36
N ASN A 165 3.22 2.06 18.06
CA ASN A 165 3.83 3.06 18.92
C ASN A 165 4.29 4.30 18.11
N TYR A 166 4.16 5.48 18.70
CA TYR A 166 4.59 6.74 18.09
C TYR A 166 6.10 6.85 17.87
N ALA A 167 6.90 6.05 18.56
CA ALA A 167 8.34 5.97 18.29
C ALA A 167 8.66 5.60 16.83
N TYR A 168 7.71 5.00 16.12
CA TYR A 168 7.83 4.56 14.72
C TYR A 168 6.96 5.42 13.79
N HIS A 169 6.99 6.74 14.00
CA HIS A 169 6.14 7.68 13.25
C HIS A 169 6.41 7.67 11.74
N GLU A 170 7.62 7.32 11.32
CA GLU A 170 7.99 7.18 9.90
C GLU A 170 7.11 6.14 9.20
N VAL A 171 6.99 4.96 9.83
CA VAL A 171 6.14 3.89 9.33
C VAL A 171 4.67 4.29 9.39
N LYS A 172 4.24 4.91 10.50
CA LYS A 172 2.85 5.37 10.64
C LYS A 172 2.47 6.39 9.56
N ASN A 173 3.36 7.33 9.24
CA ASN A 173 3.13 8.33 8.19
C ASN A 173 3.05 7.68 6.81
N PHE A 174 3.94 6.73 6.51
CA PHE A 174 3.84 5.97 5.28
C PHE A 174 2.53 5.19 5.19
N LEU A 175 2.14 4.47 6.25
CA LEU A 175 0.88 3.72 6.27
C LEU A 175 -0.36 4.62 6.18
N ALA A 176 -0.29 5.87 6.65
CA ALA A 176 -1.37 6.84 6.46
C ALA A 176 -1.51 7.24 4.97
N THR A 177 -0.40 7.33 4.21
CA THR A 177 -0.48 7.52 2.75
C THR A 177 -1.04 6.29 2.05
N GLU A 178 -0.65 5.08 2.48
CA GLU A 178 -1.20 3.83 1.95
C GLU A 178 -2.71 3.71 2.21
N LEU A 179 -3.16 4.09 3.41
CA LEU A 179 -4.59 4.14 3.76
C LEU A 179 -5.35 5.09 2.82
N PHE A 180 -4.80 6.26 2.56
CA PHE A 180 -5.37 7.23 1.62
C PHE A 180 -5.40 6.67 0.18
N ASP A 181 -4.31 6.03 -0.27
CA ASP A 181 -4.22 5.42 -1.60
C ASP A 181 -5.28 4.33 -1.78
N THR A 182 -5.45 3.43 -0.81
CA THR A 182 -6.45 2.35 -0.88
C THR A 182 -7.88 2.90 -0.90
N GLY A 183 -8.20 3.92 -0.11
CA GLY A 183 -9.48 4.63 -0.17
C GLY A 183 -9.74 5.29 -1.54
N ARG A 184 -8.68 5.81 -2.16
CA ARG A 184 -8.70 6.36 -3.52
C ARG A 184 -8.93 5.27 -4.57
N HIS A 185 -8.28 4.10 -4.46
CA HIS A 185 -8.51 2.95 -5.34
C HIS A 185 -9.97 2.48 -5.26
N TYR A 186 -10.51 2.33 -4.05
CA TYR A 186 -11.94 2.04 -3.86
C TYR A 186 -12.82 3.02 -4.63
N SER A 187 -12.58 4.32 -4.44
CA SER A 187 -13.34 5.38 -5.10
C SER A 187 -13.23 5.34 -6.63
N ALA A 188 -12.03 5.10 -7.15
CA ALA A 188 -11.76 5.08 -8.59
C ALA A 188 -12.39 3.85 -9.26
N PHE A 189 -12.21 2.65 -8.72
CA PHE A 189 -12.83 1.42 -9.26
C PHE A 189 -14.35 1.45 -9.13
N ARG A 190 -14.89 1.98 -8.02
CA ARG A 190 -16.34 2.16 -7.90
C ARG A 190 -16.88 3.11 -8.96
N ARG A 191 -16.19 4.23 -9.26
CA ARG A 191 -16.58 5.12 -10.36
C ARG A 191 -16.60 4.39 -11.68
N ARG A 192 -15.52 3.64 -11.99
CA ARG A 192 -15.44 2.90 -13.26
C ARG A 192 -16.56 1.86 -13.38
N ALA A 193 -16.87 1.13 -12.30
CA ALA A 193 -17.96 0.15 -12.30
C ALA A 193 -19.33 0.77 -12.61
N LEU A 194 -19.57 2.02 -12.23
CA LEU A 194 -20.87 2.70 -12.37
C LEU A 194 -20.94 3.66 -13.58
N ALA A 195 -19.81 4.02 -14.18
CA ALA A 195 -19.73 5.12 -15.14
C ALA A 195 -20.60 4.93 -16.40
N ASN A 196 -20.69 3.71 -16.92
CA ASN A 196 -21.45 3.38 -18.13
C ASN A 196 -22.84 2.81 -17.83
N GLY A 197 -23.38 3.11 -16.67
CA GLY A 197 -24.73 2.72 -16.24
C GLY A 197 -24.79 1.36 -15.56
N GLY A 198 -25.87 1.13 -14.89
CA GLY A 198 -26.14 -0.10 -14.16
C GLY A 198 -25.80 -0.04 -12.67
N THR A 199 -25.70 -1.21 -12.05
CA THR A 199 -25.36 -1.40 -10.64
C THR A 199 -23.92 -1.92 -10.50
N LEU A 200 -23.43 -2.10 -9.28
CA LEU A 200 -22.22 -2.88 -9.05
C LEU A 200 -22.42 -4.33 -9.52
N GLY A 201 -21.33 -5.04 -9.76
CA GLY A 201 -21.34 -6.44 -10.12
C GLY A 201 -21.75 -7.35 -8.95
N LEU A 202 -21.61 -8.66 -9.18
CA LEU A 202 -21.90 -9.66 -8.15
C LEU A 202 -20.88 -9.60 -7.02
N GLU A 203 -21.32 -9.88 -5.80
CA GLU A 203 -20.45 -10.06 -4.65
C GLU A 203 -19.90 -11.49 -4.65
N SER A 204 -18.57 -11.61 -4.63
CA SER A 204 -17.89 -12.88 -4.45
C SER A 204 -17.92 -13.30 -2.98
N PRO A 205 -17.89 -14.61 -2.64
CA PRO A 205 -17.75 -15.08 -1.27
C PRO A 205 -16.55 -14.53 -0.52
N GLY A 206 -15.46 -14.17 -1.21
CA GLY A 206 -14.35 -13.40 -0.67
C GLY A 206 -13.65 -14.03 0.51
N GLN A 207 -13.22 -15.29 0.41
CA GLN A 207 -12.54 -16.02 1.51
C GLN A 207 -11.34 -15.24 2.05
N MET A 208 -10.54 -14.63 1.17
CA MET A 208 -9.40 -13.82 1.57
C MET A 208 -9.81 -12.50 2.23
N ASN A 209 -10.90 -11.87 1.80
CA ASN A 209 -11.44 -10.69 2.49
C ASN A 209 -11.83 -11.02 3.92
N ARG A 210 -12.57 -12.11 4.10
CA ARG A 210 -12.98 -12.59 5.41
C ARG A 210 -11.78 -12.92 6.28
N ARG A 211 -10.80 -13.67 5.78
CA ARG A 211 -9.57 -14.01 6.51
C ARG A 211 -8.82 -12.76 6.98
N LEU A 212 -8.70 -11.75 6.14
CA LEU A 212 -8.03 -10.50 6.48
C LEU A 212 -8.75 -9.71 7.58
N LEU A 213 -10.07 -9.58 7.48
CA LEU A 213 -10.89 -8.83 8.44
C LEU A 213 -11.00 -9.55 9.80
N GLU A 214 -11.06 -10.88 9.80
CA GLU A 214 -11.16 -11.70 11.01
C GLU A 214 -9.80 -12.10 11.60
N SER A 215 -8.68 -11.75 10.95
CA SER A 215 -7.34 -12.15 11.39
C SER A 215 -7.04 -11.62 12.79
N ARG A 216 -6.52 -12.53 13.65
CA ARG A 216 -5.97 -12.19 14.97
C ARG A 216 -4.44 -12.33 15.00
N ALA A 217 -3.83 -12.59 13.86
CA ALA A 217 -2.39 -12.63 13.69
C ALA A 217 -1.76 -11.24 13.90
N GLY A 218 -0.46 -11.18 14.11
CA GLY A 218 0.29 -9.93 14.24
C GLY A 218 0.34 -9.13 12.93
N TRP A 219 0.90 -7.94 13.01
CA TRP A 219 1.04 -7.07 11.84
C TRP A 219 1.91 -7.69 10.73
N THR A 220 3.04 -8.33 11.11
CA THR A 220 3.93 -8.99 10.16
C THR A 220 3.24 -10.13 9.43
N GLU A 221 2.49 -10.96 10.15
CA GLU A 221 1.69 -12.06 9.60
C GLU A 221 0.57 -11.54 8.70
N THR A 222 -0.14 -10.51 9.15
CA THR A 222 -1.19 -9.85 8.35
C THR A 222 -0.60 -9.25 7.06
N THR A 223 0.60 -8.65 7.14
CA THR A 223 1.34 -8.14 5.98
C THR A 223 1.66 -9.25 4.97
N LEU A 224 2.04 -10.43 5.45
CA LEU A 224 2.30 -11.58 4.60
C LEU A 224 1.05 -11.97 3.78
N TYR A 225 -0.12 -12.05 4.41
CA TYR A 225 -1.37 -12.38 3.73
C TYR A 225 -1.81 -11.30 2.75
N LEU A 226 -1.84 -10.06 3.23
CA LEU A 226 -2.37 -8.93 2.47
C LEU A 226 -1.52 -8.61 1.25
N TYR A 227 -0.18 -8.73 1.35
CA TYR A 227 0.70 -8.25 0.29
C TYR A 227 1.42 -9.35 -0.47
N ILE A 228 1.91 -10.39 0.19
CA ILE A 228 2.62 -11.44 -0.56
C ILE A 228 1.61 -12.29 -1.33
N ILE A 229 0.47 -12.60 -0.76
CA ILE A 229 -0.57 -13.36 -1.47
C ILE A 229 -1.44 -12.42 -2.30
N ARG A 230 -2.33 -11.68 -1.67
CA ARG A 230 -3.30 -10.85 -2.38
C ARG A 230 -2.63 -9.75 -3.19
N GLY A 231 -1.70 -8.99 -2.60
CA GLY A 231 -1.05 -7.87 -3.26
C GLY A 231 -0.27 -8.26 -4.50
N THR A 232 0.30 -9.48 -4.55
CA THR A 232 0.94 -10.00 -5.77
C THR A 232 -0.08 -10.19 -6.89
N LEU A 233 -1.24 -10.78 -6.60
CA LEU A 233 -2.30 -10.97 -7.59
C LEU A 233 -2.86 -9.61 -8.04
N THR A 234 -3.18 -8.72 -7.09
CA THR A 234 -3.72 -7.39 -7.40
C THR A 234 -2.78 -6.57 -8.28
N LEU A 235 -1.48 -6.60 -7.99
CA LEU A 235 -0.47 -5.91 -8.80
C LEU A 235 -0.40 -6.46 -10.22
N LEU A 236 -0.51 -7.78 -10.39
CA LEU A 236 -0.59 -8.41 -11.71
C LEU A 236 -1.88 -8.04 -12.44
N ILE A 237 -3.03 -8.06 -11.76
CA ILE A 237 -4.30 -7.63 -12.35
C ILE A 237 -4.20 -6.17 -12.83
N TYR A 238 -3.61 -5.27 -12.06
CA TYR A 238 -3.40 -3.88 -12.49
C TYR A 238 -2.49 -3.79 -13.71
N ARG A 239 -1.37 -4.52 -13.71
CA ARG A 239 -0.43 -4.56 -14.84
C ARG A 239 -1.08 -5.09 -16.12
N TYR A 240 -1.83 -6.17 -16.03
CA TYR A 240 -2.55 -6.74 -17.16
C TYR A 240 -3.73 -5.85 -17.57
N GLY A 241 -4.44 -5.27 -16.59
CA GLY A 241 -5.50 -4.29 -16.85
C GLY A 241 -5.00 -3.09 -17.64
N GLU A 242 -3.82 -2.55 -17.31
CA GLU A 242 -3.19 -1.49 -18.09
C GLU A 242 -2.77 -1.96 -19.49
N ALA A 243 -2.13 -3.12 -19.58
CA ALA A 243 -1.61 -3.68 -20.84
C ALA A 243 -2.71 -4.03 -21.86
N TYR A 244 -3.85 -4.53 -21.37
CA TYR A 244 -5.00 -4.93 -22.21
C TYR A 244 -6.15 -3.92 -22.22
N ALA A 245 -5.96 -2.74 -21.61
CA ALA A 245 -6.94 -1.65 -21.65
C ALA A 245 -7.27 -1.25 -23.10
N ARG A 246 -8.55 -1.04 -23.38
CA ARG A 246 -9.04 -0.68 -24.73
C ARG A 246 -9.42 0.78 -24.89
N ASN A 247 -9.40 1.53 -23.78
CA ASN A 247 -9.57 2.98 -23.77
C ASN A 247 -8.52 3.61 -22.85
N TRP A 248 -8.32 4.91 -23.02
CA TRP A 248 -7.31 5.66 -22.26
C TRP A 248 -7.64 5.79 -20.78
N THR A 249 -8.93 5.84 -20.44
CA THR A 249 -9.42 5.94 -19.06
C THR A 249 -9.04 4.70 -18.26
N ASP A 250 -9.35 3.51 -18.77
CA ASP A 250 -9.02 2.23 -18.11
C ASP A 250 -7.49 2.07 -18.00
N LYS A 251 -6.74 2.40 -19.06
CA LYS A 251 -5.29 2.37 -19.04
C LYS A 251 -4.70 3.26 -17.93
N THR A 252 -5.17 4.50 -17.84
CA THR A 252 -4.72 5.46 -16.82
C THR A 252 -5.10 4.99 -15.42
N LEU A 253 -6.32 4.50 -15.23
CA LEU A 253 -6.81 3.99 -13.95
C LEU A 253 -5.93 2.86 -13.41
N PHE A 254 -5.72 1.83 -14.22
CA PHE A 254 -4.90 0.68 -13.81
C PHE A 254 -3.44 1.06 -13.60
N GLY A 255 -2.87 1.90 -14.46
CA GLY A 255 -1.50 2.37 -14.34
C GLY A 255 -1.27 3.16 -13.03
N ARG A 256 -2.16 4.11 -12.70
CA ARG A 256 -2.08 4.87 -11.44
C ARG A 256 -2.19 3.98 -10.20
N CYS A 257 -3.17 3.08 -10.17
CA CYS A 257 -3.31 2.14 -9.07
C CYS A 257 -2.11 1.19 -8.96
N MET A 258 -1.50 0.78 -10.08
CA MET A 258 -0.31 -0.07 -10.11
C MET A 258 0.91 0.64 -9.49
N GLU A 259 1.14 1.93 -9.80
CA GLU A 259 2.22 2.73 -9.22
C GLU A 259 2.10 2.81 -7.70
N ASP A 260 0.91 3.10 -7.16
CA ASP A 260 0.64 3.13 -5.73
C ASP A 260 0.89 1.75 -5.11
N LYS A 261 0.32 0.70 -5.70
CA LYS A 261 0.46 -0.67 -5.19
C LYS A 261 1.90 -1.16 -5.19
N ALA A 262 2.71 -0.71 -6.14
CA ALA A 262 4.14 -1.03 -6.16
C ALA A 262 4.89 -0.42 -4.97
N ARG A 263 4.57 0.83 -4.55
CA ARG A 263 5.11 1.46 -3.34
C ARG A 263 4.70 0.70 -2.08
N HIS A 264 3.42 0.33 -1.99
CA HIS A 264 2.92 -0.46 -0.86
C HIS A 264 3.67 -1.80 -0.75
N MET A 265 3.85 -2.48 -1.88
CA MET A 265 4.61 -3.74 -1.93
C MET A 265 6.07 -3.55 -1.52
N ALA A 266 6.71 -2.45 -1.91
CA ALA A 266 8.10 -2.18 -1.58
C ALA A 266 8.32 -2.07 -0.06
N TYR A 267 7.46 -1.35 0.66
CA TYR A 267 7.50 -1.30 2.11
C TYR A 267 7.30 -2.70 2.72
N ARG A 268 6.25 -3.41 2.28
CA ARG A 268 5.87 -4.70 2.87
C ARG A 268 6.94 -5.76 2.70
N MET A 269 7.53 -5.84 1.51
CA MET A 269 8.64 -6.74 1.24
C MET A 269 9.82 -6.43 2.15
N ALA A 270 10.24 -5.16 2.24
CA ALA A 270 11.37 -4.76 3.08
C ALA A 270 11.10 -4.99 4.57
N HIS A 271 9.87 -4.69 5.05
CA HIS A 271 9.47 -5.02 6.42
C HIS A 271 9.54 -6.51 6.73
N LEU A 272 8.96 -7.36 5.89
CA LEU A 272 8.98 -8.81 6.10
C LEU A 272 10.40 -9.36 6.14
N LYS A 273 11.25 -8.90 5.24
CA LYS A 273 12.66 -9.28 5.23
C LYS A 273 13.36 -8.85 6.52
N TYR A 274 13.20 -7.59 6.93
CA TYR A 274 13.75 -7.06 8.17
C TYR A 274 13.30 -7.88 9.39
N ALA A 275 11.99 -8.14 9.52
CA ALA A 275 11.43 -8.91 10.62
C ALA A 275 12.02 -10.34 10.69
N ILE A 276 12.18 -11.00 9.54
CA ILE A 276 12.76 -12.35 9.47
C ILE A 276 14.25 -12.33 9.84
N GLU A 277 15.01 -11.34 9.37
CA GLU A 277 16.42 -11.17 9.70
C GLU A 277 16.63 -10.92 11.20
N GLN A 278 15.74 -10.14 11.85
CA GLN A 278 15.85 -9.86 13.28
C GLN A 278 15.37 -11.01 14.16
N ARG A 279 14.28 -11.70 13.77
CA ARG A 279 13.64 -12.73 14.60
C ARG A 279 14.16 -14.15 14.29
N GLY A 280 14.90 -14.33 13.21
CA GLY A 280 15.63 -15.55 12.87
C GLY A 280 14.79 -16.67 12.22
N PRO A 281 15.44 -17.85 12.03
CA PRO A 281 14.90 -18.92 11.20
C PRO A 281 13.63 -19.58 11.78
N ASP A 282 13.48 -19.62 13.09
CA ASP A 282 12.28 -20.21 13.72
C ASP A 282 11.03 -19.38 13.42
N PHE A 283 11.19 -18.06 13.35
CA PHE A 283 10.12 -17.17 12.94
C PHE A 283 9.75 -17.37 11.46
N ALA A 284 10.74 -17.47 10.58
CA ALA A 284 10.52 -17.79 9.16
C ALA A 284 9.76 -19.11 8.98
N LEU A 285 10.11 -20.14 9.76
CA LEU A 285 9.42 -21.43 9.76
C LEU A 285 7.97 -21.30 10.27
N GLY A 286 7.74 -20.46 11.28
CA GLY A 286 6.41 -20.12 11.76
C GLY A 286 5.54 -19.50 10.67
N LEU A 287 6.08 -18.52 9.95
CA LEU A 287 5.41 -17.88 8.79
C LEU A 287 5.11 -18.90 7.68
N GLN A 288 6.05 -19.80 7.37
CA GLN A 288 5.83 -20.85 6.37
C GLN A 288 4.66 -21.77 6.74
N ARG A 289 4.56 -22.18 8.01
CA ARG A 289 3.44 -23.03 8.50
C ARG A 289 2.12 -22.30 8.40
N LEU A 290 2.11 -21.03 8.77
CA LEU A 290 0.93 -20.17 8.73
C LEU A 290 0.36 -20.06 7.31
N MET A 291 1.24 -20.03 6.29
CA MET A 291 0.86 -19.95 4.89
C MET A 291 0.06 -21.15 4.37
N GLY A 292 0.19 -22.32 5.00
CA GLY A 292 -0.57 -23.50 4.56
C GLY A 292 -2.09 -23.28 4.55
N GLY A 293 -2.64 -22.67 5.60
CA GLY A 293 -4.07 -22.34 5.66
C GLY A 293 -4.49 -21.24 4.69
N VAL A 294 -3.61 -20.25 4.48
CA VAL A 294 -3.87 -19.13 3.55
C VAL A 294 -3.86 -19.60 2.09
N GLU A 295 -2.96 -20.52 1.75
CA GLU A 295 -2.91 -21.16 0.44
C GLU A 295 -4.16 -21.99 0.13
N GLN A 296 -4.79 -22.57 1.16
CA GLN A 296 -6.05 -23.29 0.98
C GLN A 296 -7.18 -22.34 0.55
N ASP A 297 -7.29 -21.17 1.21
CA ASP A 297 -8.30 -20.17 0.84
C ASP A 297 -8.01 -19.59 -0.54
N LEU A 298 -6.74 -19.32 -0.83
CA LEU A 298 -6.31 -18.88 -2.15
C LEU A 298 -6.67 -19.91 -3.24
N ALA A 299 -6.39 -21.19 -3.01
CA ALA A 299 -6.73 -22.25 -3.96
C ALA A 299 -8.25 -22.33 -4.22
N SER A 300 -9.07 -21.97 -3.23
CA SER A 300 -10.52 -21.85 -3.41
C SER A 300 -10.89 -20.65 -4.29
N GLU A 301 -10.30 -19.47 -4.03
CA GLU A 301 -10.55 -18.26 -4.85
C GLU A 301 -10.02 -18.41 -6.28
N MET A 302 -8.93 -19.13 -6.49
CA MET A 302 -8.41 -19.43 -7.85
C MET A 302 -9.36 -20.28 -8.69
N LYS A 303 -10.33 -20.94 -8.06
CA LYS A 303 -11.38 -21.71 -8.74
C LYS A 303 -12.68 -20.92 -8.91
N ASP A 304 -12.81 -19.71 -8.36
CA ASP A 304 -14.00 -18.88 -8.53
C ASP A 304 -14.09 -18.36 -9.98
N PRO A 305 -15.12 -18.78 -10.75
CA PRO A 305 -15.17 -18.41 -12.15
C PRO A 305 -15.41 -16.92 -12.39
N VAL A 306 -16.07 -16.22 -11.45
CA VAL A 306 -16.56 -14.85 -11.67
C VAL A 306 -15.41 -13.89 -12.01
N LEU A 307 -14.34 -13.88 -11.21
CA LEU A 307 -13.19 -13.03 -11.45
C LEU A 307 -12.42 -13.46 -12.73
N TRP A 308 -12.15 -14.73 -12.86
CA TRP A 308 -11.28 -15.24 -13.94
C TRP A 308 -11.95 -15.18 -15.31
N GLU A 309 -13.25 -15.43 -15.40
CA GLU A 309 -14.03 -15.26 -16.63
C GLU A 309 -14.14 -13.78 -17.01
N ALA A 310 -14.36 -12.88 -16.02
CA ALA A 310 -14.37 -11.46 -16.29
C ALA A 310 -13.03 -10.98 -16.86
N LEU A 311 -11.90 -11.40 -16.28
CA LEU A 311 -10.57 -11.11 -16.83
C LEU A 311 -10.37 -11.67 -18.23
N ALA A 312 -10.82 -12.90 -18.50
CA ALA A 312 -10.70 -13.50 -19.81
C ALA A 312 -11.52 -12.74 -20.87
N ILE A 313 -12.73 -12.31 -20.55
CA ILE A 313 -13.57 -11.51 -21.45
C ILE A 313 -12.90 -10.15 -21.73
N ILE A 314 -12.36 -9.48 -20.70
CA ILE A 314 -11.69 -8.18 -20.85
C ILE A 314 -10.44 -8.34 -21.72
N PHE A 315 -9.57 -9.28 -21.41
CA PHE A 315 -8.28 -9.46 -22.10
C PHE A 315 -8.47 -9.97 -23.53
N GLY A 316 -9.46 -10.84 -23.77
CA GLY A 316 -9.86 -11.26 -25.09
C GLY A 316 -10.58 -10.18 -25.90
N GLY A 317 -11.16 -9.19 -25.20
CA GLY A 317 -11.94 -8.11 -25.83
C GLY A 317 -13.36 -8.47 -26.18
N GLY A 318 -13.93 -9.44 -25.51
CA GLY A 318 -15.30 -9.91 -25.64
C GLY A 318 -15.39 -11.44 -25.65
N ILE A 319 -16.61 -11.95 -25.51
CA ILE A 319 -16.89 -13.40 -25.48
C ILE A 319 -16.47 -14.08 -26.79
N SER A 320 -16.55 -13.41 -27.94
CA SER A 320 -16.14 -13.96 -29.22
C SER A 320 -14.68 -14.43 -29.25
N ASN A 321 -13.82 -13.86 -28.40
CA ASN A 321 -12.41 -14.18 -28.30
C ASN A 321 -12.05 -14.84 -26.96
N ILE A 322 -13.02 -15.43 -26.28
CA ILE A 322 -12.84 -15.96 -24.91
C ILE A 322 -11.68 -16.97 -24.81
N VAL A 323 -11.45 -17.76 -25.85
CA VAL A 323 -10.35 -18.74 -25.89
C VAL A 323 -9.00 -18.04 -25.77
N ALA A 324 -8.76 -16.95 -26.50
CA ALA A 324 -7.55 -16.15 -26.41
C ALA A 324 -7.45 -15.48 -25.04
N GLY A 325 -8.56 -14.96 -24.53
CA GLY A 325 -8.62 -14.39 -23.17
C GLY A 325 -8.27 -15.38 -22.07
N MET A 326 -8.77 -16.62 -22.17
CA MET A 326 -8.44 -17.70 -21.22
C MET A 326 -6.97 -18.09 -21.26
N GLU A 327 -6.31 -18.08 -22.43
CA GLU A 327 -4.86 -18.32 -22.51
C GLU A 327 -4.06 -17.20 -21.81
N ILE A 328 -4.48 -15.93 -21.95
CA ILE A 328 -3.87 -14.80 -21.22
C ILE A 328 -4.05 -14.97 -19.70
N VAL A 329 -5.23 -15.36 -19.25
CA VAL A 329 -5.53 -15.61 -17.83
C VAL A 329 -4.68 -16.75 -17.29
N LYS A 330 -4.52 -17.86 -18.01
CA LYS A 330 -3.60 -18.95 -17.61
C LYS A 330 -2.18 -18.45 -17.41
N GLY A 331 -1.68 -17.62 -18.32
CA GLY A 331 -0.38 -16.98 -18.18
C GLY A 331 -0.28 -16.08 -16.94
N LEU A 332 -1.33 -15.31 -16.64
CA LEU A 332 -1.40 -14.50 -15.42
C LEU A 332 -1.39 -15.37 -14.16
N GLN A 333 -2.18 -16.43 -14.12
CA GLN A 333 -2.25 -17.36 -13.00
C GLN A 333 -0.91 -18.04 -12.73
N GLN A 334 -0.22 -18.48 -13.77
CA GLN A 334 1.12 -19.04 -13.67
C GLN A 334 2.10 -18.00 -13.12
N GLN A 335 2.16 -16.82 -13.74
CA GLN A 335 3.04 -15.74 -13.32
C GLN A 335 2.78 -15.32 -11.86
N TYR A 336 1.52 -15.39 -11.42
CA TYR A 336 1.16 -15.13 -10.04
C TYR A 336 1.84 -16.12 -9.07
N ILE A 337 1.76 -17.42 -9.33
CA ILE A 337 2.39 -18.44 -8.47
C ILE A 337 3.92 -18.32 -8.50
N GLU A 338 4.50 -18.07 -9.68
CA GLU A 338 5.95 -17.84 -9.82
C GLU A 338 6.42 -16.65 -9.00
N GLN A 339 5.72 -15.50 -9.09
CA GLN A 339 6.04 -14.30 -8.31
C GLN A 339 5.81 -14.50 -6.81
N TYR A 340 4.77 -15.23 -6.42
CA TYR A 340 4.54 -15.60 -5.04
C TYR A 340 5.75 -16.35 -4.46
N LEU A 341 6.18 -17.41 -5.13
CA LEU A 341 7.35 -18.20 -4.70
C LEU A 341 8.65 -17.37 -4.69
N ALA A 342 8.85 -16.53 -5.71
CA ALA A 342 10.01 -15.65 -5.79
C ALA A 342 10.06 -14.65 -4.62
N ARG A 343 8.93 -14.08 -4.24
CA ARG A 343 8.82 -13.15 -3.10
C ARG A 343 9.05 -13.86 -1.77
N MET A 344 8.45 -15.03 -1.58
CA MET A 344 8.69 -15.84 -0.38
C MET A 344 10.18 -16.18 -0.21
N LYS A 345 10.84 -16.55 -1.29
CA LYS A 345 12.30 -16.79 -1.30
C LYS A 345 13.07 -15.51 -0.96
N TRP A 346 12.68 -14.36 -1.53
CA TRP A 346 13.38 -13.09 -1.33
C TRP A 346 13.30 -12.61 0.12
N ILE A 347 12.16 -12.77 0.79
CA ILE A 347 12.01 -12.41 2.20
C ILE A 347 12.67 -13.41 3.17
N GLY A 348 13.16 -14.56 2.67
CA GLY A 348 13.83 -15.58 3.50
C GLY A 348 12.91 -16.68 4.03
N VAL A 349 11.68 -16.79 3.53
CA VAL A 349 10.80 -17.92 3.84
C VAL A 349 11.06 -19.05 2.85
N GLY A 350 11.38 -20.24 3.35
CA GLY A 350 11.75 -21.42 2.55
C GLY A 350 10.58 -22.08 1.80
N LYS A 351 9.83 -21.28 1.02
CA LYS A 351 8.70 -21.75 0.21
C LYS A 351 9.18 -22.17 -1.17
N THR A 352 8.84 -23.38 -1.57
CA THR A 352 9.21 -23.98 -2.86
C THR A 352 8.01 -24.67 -3.48
N GLN A 353 8.10 -25.04 -4.74
CA GLN A 353 7.04 -25.83 -5.41
C GLN A 353 6.73 -27.15 -4.67
N GLY A 354 7.73 -27.78 -4.03
CA GLY A 354 7.55 -29.05 -3.33
C GLY A 354 6.73 -28.96 -2.04
N ASN A 355 6.61 -27.76 -1.46
CA ASN A 355 5.81 -27.51 -0.24
C ASN A 355 4.66 -26.52 -0.45
N LEU A 356 4.34 -26.23 -1.71
CA LEU A 356 3.17 -25.44 -2.12
C LEU A 356 1.91 -26.31 -2.07
N ASN A 357 0.76 -25.69 -1.81
CA ASN A 357 -0.54 -26.35 -1.96
C ASN A 357 -0.64 -26.99 -3.37
N GLN A 358 -1.14 -28.25 -3.43
CA GLN A 358 -1.15 -29.02 -4.68
C GLN A 358 -2.01 -28.38 -5.79
N ASP A 359 -3.14 -27.76 -5.42
CA ASP A 359 -4.02 -27.07 -6.35
C ASP A 359 -3.31 -25.84 -6.96
N LEU A 360 -2.53 -25.11 -6.14
CA LEU A 360 -1.73 -23.97 -6.62
C LEU A 360 -0.55 -24.44 -7.49
N ALA A 361 0.09 -25.55 -7.12
CA ALA A 361 1.20 -26.11 -7.91
C ALA A 361 0.74 -26.57 -9.30
N ALA A 362 -0.54 -26.86 -9.49
CA ALA A 362 -1.07 -27.21 -10.79
C ALA A 362 -0.93 -26.09 -11.83
N TYR A 363 -0.99 -24.82 -11.40
CA TYR A 363 -0.83 -23.66 -12.30
C TYR A 363 0.59 -23.53 -12.86
N LEU A 364 1.63 -24.06 -12.22
CA LEU A 364 3.00 -24.08 -12.72
C LEU A 364 3.21 -25.12 -13.85
N ARG A 365 2.38 -26.15 -13.93
CA ARG A 365 2.50 -27.25 -14.91
C ARG A 365 1.76 -27.01 -16.22
N LEU A 366 0.93 -25.98 -16.29
CA LEU A 366 0.09 -25.69 -17.46
C LEU A 366 0.90 -25.38 -18.74
N THR A 367 2.14 -24.93 -18.61
CA THR A 367 3.01 -24.58 -19.74
C THR A 367 3.90 -25.71 -20.21
N GLU A 368 4.28 -26.66 -19.34
CA GLU A 368 5.08 -27.83 -19.75
C GLU A 368 4.32 -28.69 -20.75
N THR A 369 3.00 -28.81 -20.60
CA THR A 369 2.14 -29.54 -21.53
C THR A 369 1.92 -28.81 -22.85
N SER A 370 1.96 -27.47 -22.87
CA SER A 370 1.76 -26.66 -24.09
C SER A 370 3.02 -26.60 -24.97
N GLN A 371 4.22 -26.65 -24.33
CA GLN A 371 5.51 -26.70 -25.04
C GLN A 371 5.87 -28.11 -25.57
N ALA A 372 5.28 -29.16 -24.98
CA ALA A 372 5.43 -30.56 -25.48
C ALA A 372 4.47 -30.90 -26.63
N ALA A 373 3.53 -30.01 -26.94
CA ALA A 373 2.53 -30.21 -28.00
C ALA A 373 2.78 -29.36 -29.28
N THR A 374 3.88 -28.56 -29.27
CA THR A 374 4.42 -27.82 -30.41
C THR A 374 5.74 -28.41 -30.89
#